data_c6b3f2ec40911ce2ff8e941c7ae343d6
#
_entry.id   c6b3f2ec40911ce2ff8e941c7ae343d6
#
_cell.length_a   1.000
_cell.length_b   1.000
_cell.length_c   1.000
_cell.angle_alpha   90.00
_cell.angle_beta   90.00
_cell.angle_gamma   90.00
#
_symmetry.space_group_name_H-M   'P 1'
#
loop_
_entity.id
_entity.type
_entity.pdbx_description
1 polymer ?
#
loop_
_entity_poly.entity_id
_entity_poly.type
_entity_poly.pdbx_seq_one_letter_code
_entity_poly.pdbx_strand_id
1 'polypeptide(L)'
;MKTKTAFFGGLLLAIILPAMPVLAHHSFSMFDMDKDVAYKGTVVEYRWVNPHVHMTLQVDADSGEPTTVGTWDIEGASTNIMARQGWSKATFKAGDKITVVGHPLKDGSKGASMFYIILPDGKRMYQDIARPKTAQQ
;
A
#
# COMPACT_ATOMS: atom_id res chain seq x y z
N MET A 1 -15.00 -47.99 60.70
CA MET A 1 -14.65 -46.63 60.21
C MET A 1 -14.70 -46.65 58.70
N LYS A 2 -15.71 -45.98 58.12
CA LYS A 2 -15.85 -45.89 56.61
C LYS A 2 -15.44 -44.51 56.19
N THR A 3 -14.28 -44.41 55.52
CA THR A 3 -13.74 -43.17 54.93
C THR A 3 -14.50 -42.90 53.61
N LYS A 4 -15.23 -41.80 53.56
CA LYS A 4 -15.86 -41.30 52.32
C LYS A 4 -14.88 -40.41 51.59
N THR A 5 -14.37 -40.89 50.45
CA THR A 5 -13.57 -40.09 49.51
C THR A 5 -14.51 -39.23 48.66
N ALA A 6 -14.47 -37.93 48.86
CA ALA A 6 -15.19 -36.96 48.03
C ALA A 6 -14.39 -36.66 46.76
N PHE A 7 -14.94 -37.05 45.60
CA PHE A 7 -14.41 -36.68 44.26
C PHE A 7 -14.86 -35.25 43.93
N PHE A 8 -13.95 -34.33 43.94
CA PHE A 8 -14.17 -32.96 43.43
C PHE A 8 -13.98 -32.99 41.92
N GLY A 9 -15.04 -33.06 41.16
CA GLY A 9 -15.02 -32.92 39.73
C GLY A 9 -14.88 -31.44 39.36
N GLY A 10 -13.66 -31.04 38.99
CA GLY A 10 -13.40 -29.70 38.44
C GLY A 10 -13.96 -29.59 37.03
N LEU A 11 -15.03 -28.82 36.83
CA LEU A 11 -15.59 -28.48 35.53
C LEU A 11 -14.68 -27.42 34.86
N LEU A 12 -13.84 -27.87 33.93
CA LEU A 12 -13.02 -26.99 33.11
C LEU A 12 -13.93 -26.32 32.09
N LEU A 13 -14.31 -25.07 32.33
CA LEU A 13 -15.08 -24.24 31.40
C LEU A 13 -14.14 -23.75 30.30
N ALA A 14 -14.10 -24.46 29.18
CA ALA A 14 -13.36 -24.01 27.99
C ALA A 14 -14.07 -22.80 27.38
N ILE A 15 -13.53 -21.61 27.61
CA ILE A 15 -13.97 -20.37 26.93
C ILE A 15 -13.51 -20.46 25.48
N ILE A 16 -14.42 -20.84 24.59
CA ILE A 16 -14.23 -20.76 23.15
C ILE A 16 -14.38 -19.28 22.77
N LEU A 17 -13.25 -18.55 22.68
CA LEU A 17 -13.22 -17.22 22.08
C LEU A 17 -13.48 -17.38 20.58
N PRO A 18 -14.51 -16.74 20.01
CA PRO A 18 -14.68 -16.72 18.59
C PRO A 18 -13.45 -16.01 17.97
N ALA A 19 -12.66 -16.75 17.20
CA ALA A 19 -11.63 -16.16 16.35
C ALA A 19 -12.36 -15.34 15.28
N MET A 20 -12.51 -14.02 15.51
CA MET A 20 -12.96 -13.12 14.49
C MET A 20 -11.90 -13.13 13.38
N PRO A 21 -12.25 -13.44 12.10
CA PRO A 21 -11.33 -13.27 11.01
C PRO A 21 -10.96 -11.80 10.98
N VAL A 22 -9.71 -11.49 11.27
CA VAL A 22 -9.14 -10.16 11.00
C VAL A 22 -9.14 -10.04 9.50
N LEU A 23 -10.12 -9.32 8.95
CA LEU A 23 -10.19 -8.94 7.55
C LEU A 23 -9.08 -7.90 7.28
N ALA A 24 -7.83 -8.32 7.36
CA ALA A 24 -6.67 -7.58 6.91
C ALA A 24 -6.43 -7.81 5.40
N HIS A 25 -7.49 -7.92 4.65
CA HIS A 25 -7.44 -7.81 3.20
C HIS A 25 -7.83 -6.39 2.84
N HIS A 26 -6.86 -5.47 2.91
CA HIS A 26 -6.89 -4.31 2.04
C HIS A 26 -6.80 -4.88 0.63
N SER A 27 -7.95 -5.25 0.14
CA SER A 27 -8.15 -5.84 -1.14
C SER A 27 -7.77 -4.80 -2.19
N PHE A 28 -6.86 -5.12 -3.12
CA PHE A 28 -6.65 -4.38 -4.35
C PHE A 28 -7.97 -4.12 -5.10
N SER A 29 -9.07 -4.72 -4.65
CA SER A 29 -10.43 -4.54 -5.20
C SER A 29 -10.94 -3.11 -5.18
N MET A 30 -10.43 -2.24 -4.31
CA MET A 30 -10.79 -0.82 -4.27
C MET A 30 -10.16 -0.02 -5.42
N PHE A 31 -9.06 -0.50 -5.99
CA PHE A 31 -8.37 0.15 -7.11
C PHE A 31 -8.83 -0.40 -8.46
N ASP A 32 -8.84 0.45 -9.47
CA ASP A 32 -9.14 0.08 -10.86
C ASP A 32 -7.86 -0.45 -11.52
N MET A 33 -7.62 -1.75 -11.34
CA MET A 33 -6.39 -2.41 -11.79
C MET A 33 -6.26 -2.50 -13.33
N ASP A 34 -7.31 -2.16 -14.06
CA ASP A 34 -7.32 -2.13 -15.53
C ASP A 34 -6.88 -0.76 -16.09
N LYS A 35 -6.68 0.23 -15.20
CA LYS A 35 -6.24 1.58 -15.57
C LYS A 35 -4.87 1.91 -15.02
N ASP A 36 -3.98 2.30 -15.91
CA ASP A 36 -2.69 2.92 -15.57
C ASP A 36 -2.80 4.43 -15.79
N VAL A 37 -2.70 5.20 -14.70
CA VAL A 37 -2.74 6.66 -14.74
C VAL A 37 -1.39 7.22 -14.30
N ALA A 38 -0.90 8.22 -15.05
CA ALA A 38 0.34 8.92 -14.72
C ALA A 38 0.03 10.19 -13.93
N TYR A 39 0.62 10.29 -12.75
CA TYR A 39 0.51 11.42 -11.83
C TYR A 39 1.85 12.15 -11.78
N LYS A 40 2.03 13.18 -12.58
CA LYS A 40 3.25 13.99 -12.59
C LYS A 40 3.13 15.11 -11.58
N GLY A 41 4.05 15.18 -10.63
CA GLY A 41 3.93 16.16 -9.55
C GLY A 41 5.13 16.22 -8.63
N THR A 42 4.91 16.86 -7.49
CA THR A 42 5.91 17.12 -6.46
C THR A 42 5.55 16.35 -5.19
N VAL A 43 6.51 15.62 -4.64
CA VAL A 43 6.35 14.91 -3.36
C VAL A 43 6.14 15.94 -2.24
N VAL A 44 5.02 15.82 -1.52
CA VAL A 44 4.73 16.62 -0.33
C VAL A 44 5.21 15.89 0.92
N GLU A 45 4.91 14.59 1.00
CA GLU A 45 5.32 13.73 2.11
C GLU A 45 5.60 12.31 1.60
N TYR A 46 6.61 11.66 2.17
CA TYR A 46 6.92 10.27 1.95
C TYR A 46 7.02 9.54 3.28
N ARG A 47 6.09 8.63 3.55
CA ARG A 47 5.99 7.87 4.80
C ARG A 47 6.41 6.42 4.59
N TRP A 48 7.57 6.09 5.15
CA TRP A 48 8.12 4.73 5.13
C TRP A 48 7.64 3.95 6.35
N VAL A 49 6.41 3.42 6.29
CA VAL A 49 5.72 2.75 7.40
C VAL A 49 5.05 1.46 6.94
N ASN A 50 4.78 0.54 7.89
CA ASN A 50 3.96 -0.64 7.66
C ASN A 50 2.49 -0.35 8.09
N PRO A 51 1.49 -1.02 7.52
CA PRO A 51 1.60 -2.11 6.55
C PRO A 51 1.94 -1.65 5.13
N HIS A 52 1.73 -0.39 4.79
CA HIS A 52 1.95 0.16 3.45
C HIS A 52 2.75 1.46 3.52
N VAL A 53 3.64 1.63 2.54
CA VAL A 53 4.30 2.91 2.30
C VAL A 53 3.29 3.88 1.67
N HIS A 54 3.29 5.13 2.11
CA HIS A 54 2.43 6.17 1.55
C HIS A 54 3.24 7.34 1.03
N MET A 55 2.74 7.95 -0.03
CA MET A 55 3.28 9.17 -0.59
C MET A 55 2.15 10.16 -0.85
N THR A 56 2.25 11.35 -0.29
CA THR A 56 1.40 12.46 -0.68
C THR A 56 2.06 13.20 -1.84
N LEU A 57 1.38 13.24 -2.99
CA LEU A 57 1.86 13.86 -4.22
C LEU A 57 0.96 15.04 -4.59
N GLN A 58 1.54 16.22 -4.78
CA GLN A 58 0.86 17.34 -5.42
C GLN A 58 1.02 17.23 -6.92
N VAL A 59 -0.05 16.86 -7.61
CA VAL A 59 -0.06 16.72 -9.07
C VAL A 59 -0.26 18.08 -9.72
N ASP A 60 0.64 18.40 -10.64
CA ASP A 60 0.71 19.71 -11.30
C ASP A 60 -0.35 19.84 -12.41
N ALA A 61 -0.72 21.09 -12.74
CA ALA A 61 -1.70 21.38 -13.78
C ALA A 61 -1.20 21.03 -15.20
N ASP A 62 0.13 20.93 -15.38
CA ASP A 62 0.78 20.53 -16.64
C ASP A 62 1.07 19.03 -16.75
N SER A 63 0.44 18.22 -15.88
CA SER A 63 0.60 16.76 -15.87
C SER A 63 0.13 16.06 -17.16
N GLY A 64 -0.61 16.76 -18.01
CA GLY A 64 -1.20 16.23 -19.23
C GLY A 64 -2.61 15.60 -19.05
N GLU A 65 -3.02 15.36 -17.80
CA GLU A 65 -4.30 14.79 -17.43
C GLU A 65 -5.02 15.73 -16.45
N PRO A 66 -5.90 16.63 -16.91
CA PRO A 66 -6.55 17.64 -16.05
C PRO A 66 -7.30 17.07 -14.87
N THR A 67 -7.83 15.85 -15.01
CA THR A 67 -8.58 15.16 -13.96
C THR A 67 -7.70 14.72 -12.78
N THR A 68 -6.38 14.66 -12.98
CA THR A 68 -5.43 14.26 -11.95
C THR A 68 -4.89 15.42 -11.11
N VAL A 69 -5.15 16.67 -11.48
CA VAL A 69 -4.64 17.84 -10.75
C VAL A 69 -5.07 17.86 -9.30
N GLY A 70 -4.14 18.16 -8.39
CA GLY A 70 -4.38 18.27 -6.96
C GLY A 70 -3.57 17.31 -6.11
N THR A 71 -3.95 17.19 -4.84
CA THR A 71 -3.24 16.37 -3.86
C THR A 71 -3.77 14.93 -3.89
N TRP A 72 -2.86 13.98 -4.06
CA TRP A 72 -3.14 12.54 -4.14
C TRP A 72 -2.45 11.78 -3.02
N ASP A 73 -3.14 10.79 -2.44
CA ASP A 73 -2.53 9.78 -1.56
C ASP A 73 -2.19 8.53 -2.40
N ILE A 74 -0.90 8.24 -2.49
CA ILE A 74 -0.38 7.12 -3.26
C ILE A 74 0.05 6.02 -2.29
N GLU A 75 -0.59 4.88 -2.37
CA GLU A 75 -0.29 3.70 -1.56
C GLU A 75 0.72 2.79 -2.29
N GLY A 76 1.82 2.47 -1.61
CA GLY A 76 2.81 1.50 -2.06
C GLY A 76 2.66 0.15 -1.36
N ALA A 77 3.58 -0.77 -1.66
CA ALA A 77 3.69 -2.04 -0.95
C ALA A 77 4.24 -1.85 0.48
N SER A 78 4.38 -2.96 1.22
CA SER A 78 5.03 -2.93 2.53
C SER A 78 6.50 -2.56 2.44
N THR A 79 7.04 -1.99 3.53
CA THR A 79 8.46 -1.59 3.60
C THR A 79 9.41 -2.75 3.25
N ASN A 80 9.07 -3.98 3.66
CA ASN A 80 9.90 -5.17 3.39
C ASN A 80 9.94 -5.54 1.90
N ILE A 81 8.81 -5.40 1.21
CA ILE A 81 8.72 -5.67 -0.24
C ILE A 81 9.52 -4.61 -0.99
N MET A 82 9.27 -3.34 -0.70
CA MET A 82 9.92 -2.22 -1.38
C MET A 82 11.43 -2.18 -1.12
N ALA A 83 11.89 -2.51 0.11
CA ALA A 83 13.31 -2.56 0.44
C ALA A 83 14.09 -3.56 -0.44
N ARG A 84 13.48 -4.70 -0.79
CA ARG A 84 14.09 -5.68 -1.72
C ARG A 84 14.27 -5.15 -3.14
N GLN A 85 13.51 -4.09 -3.49
CA GLN A 85 13.62 -3.38 -4.77
C GLN A 85 14.56 -2.16 -4.70
N GLY A 86 15.27 -1.98 -3.58
CA GLY A 86 16.20 -0.88 -3.39
C GLY A 86 15.57 0.41 -2.86
N TRP A 87 14.31 0.37 -2.40
CA TRP A 87 13.68 1.52 -1.76
C TRP A 87 14.05 1.61 -0.29
N SER A 88 14.02 2.81 0.26
CA SER A 88 14.27 3.09 1.67
C SER A 88 13.49 4.34 2.11
N LYS A 89 13.52 4.65 3.40
CA LYS A 89 12.97 5.90 3.91
C LYS A 89 13.63 7.17 3.34
N ALA A 90 14.82 7.03 2.76
CA ALA A 90 15.58 8.13 2.16
C ALA A 90 15.42 8.21 0.64
N THR A 91 14.58 7.34 0.02
CA THR A 91 14.40 7.29 -1.43
C THR A 91 13.79 8.59 -1.97
N PHE A 92 12.85 9.17 -1.23
CA PHE A 92 12.22 10.45 -1.60
C PHE A 92 12.14 11.38 -0.40
N LYS A 93 12.07 12.67 -0.69
CA LYS A 93 11.83 13.74 0.27
C LYS A 93 10.85 14.76 -0.31
N ALA A 94 10.27 15.59 0.53
CA ALA A 94 9.45 16.71 0.11
C ALA A 94 10.21 17.60 -0.89
N GLY A 95 9.53 17.99 -1.96
CA GLY A 95 10.08 18.79 -3.06
C GLY A 95 10.62 17.99 -4.24
N ASP A 96 10.78 16.67 -4.13
CA ASP A 96 11.22 15.85 -5.27
C ASP A 96 10.13 15.83 -6.35
N LYS A 97 10.55 16.03 -7.62
CA LYS A 97 9.66 15.96 -8.78
C LYS A 97 9.74 14.59 -9.42
N ILE A 98 8.59 13.95 -9.56
CA ILE A 98 8.48 12.57 -10.07
C ILE A 98 7.21 12.40 -10.88
N THR A 99 7.12 11.29 -11.60
CA THR A 99 5.85 10.80 -12.13
C THR A 99 5.55 9.45 -11.51
N VAL A 100 4.44 9.34 -10.79
CA VAL A 100 3.91 8.05 -10.31
C VAL A 100 2.99 7.50 -11.36
N VAL A 101 3.16 6.22 -11.73
CA VAL A 101 2.18 5.48 -12.50
C VAL A 101 1.49 4.51 -11.56
N GLY A 102 0.18 4.53 -11.54
CA GLY A 102 -0.61 3.74 -10.60
C GLY A 102 -2.06 3.58 -11.00
N HIS A 103 -2.76 2.78 -10.21
CA HIS A 103 -4.15 2.39 -10.42
C HIS A 103 -5.04 3.26 -9.53
N PRO A 104 -5.96 4.07 -10.09
CA PRO A 104 -6.81 4.97 -9.30
C PRO A 104 -7.83 4.21 -8.45
N LEU A 105 -8.33 4.86 -7.40
CA LEU A 105 -9.49 4.38 -6.67
C LEU A 105 -10.73 4.38 -7.56
N LYS A 106 -11.54 3.32 -7.48
CA LYS A 106 -12.77 3.14 -8.27
C LYS A 106 -13.87 4.15 -7.93
N ASP A 107 -13.86 4.68 -6.71
CA ASP A 107 -14.84 5.67 -6.24
C ASP A 107 -14.56 7.09 -6.72
N GLY A 108 -13.44 7.30 -7.44
CA GLY A 108 -13.04 8.60 -7.97
C GLY A 108 -12.38 9.53 -6.95
N SER A 109 -12.17 9.10 -5.72
CA SER A 109 -11.39 9.87 -4.74
C SER A 109 -9.91 9.94 -5.15
N LYS A 110 -9.19 10.97 -4.66
CA LYS A 110 -7.80 11.21 -5.04
C LYS A 110 -6.84 10.28 -4.29
N GLY A 111 -6.90 9.01 -4.63
CA GLY A 111 -6.01 7.96 -4.16
C GLY A 111 -5.66 7.00 -5.28
N ALA A 112 -4.47 6.42 -5.22
CA ALA A 112 -4.02 5.41 -6.18
C ALA A 112 -3.09 4.40 -5.52
N SER A 113 -3.12 3.16 -6.02
CA SER A 113 -2.09 2.16 -5.73
C SER A 113 -0.91 2.39 -6.67
N MET A 114 0.28 2.53 -6.12
CA MET A 114 1.51 2.71 -6.90
C MET A 114 1.80 1.45 -7.72
N PHE A 115 2.18 1.63 -8.97
CA PHE A 115 2.74 0.57 -9.79
C PHE A 115 4.25 0.75 -9.95
N TYR A 116 4.68 1.89 -10.46
CA TYR A 116 6.08 2.29 -10.52
C TYR A 116 6.21 3.83 -10.53
N ILE A 117 7.44 4.30 -10.32
CA ILE A 117 7.78 5.72 -10.41
C ILE A 117 8.76 5.94 -11.58
N ILE A 118 8.58 7.03 -12.29
CA ILE A 118 9.53 7.54 -13.28
C ILE A 118 10.27 8.73 -12.64
N LEU A 119 11.58 8.59 -12.52
CA LEU A 119 12.47 9.64 -12.03
C LEU A 119 12.72 10.70 -13.12
N PRO A 120 13.22 11.89 -12.78
CA PRO A 120 13.52 12.97 -13.76
C PRO A 120 14.49 12.54 -14.87
N ASP A 121 15.37 11.57 -14.61
CA ASP A 121 16.29 10.98 -15.59
C ASP A 121 15.66 9.90 -16.49
N GLY A 122 14.36 9.64 -16.32
CA GLY A 122 13.61 8.63 -17.05
C GLY A 122 13.71 7.20 -16.49
N LYS A 123 14.52 6.99 -15.47
CA LYS A 123 14.64 5.68 -14.81
C LYS A 123 13.34 5.30 -14.12
N ARG A 124 12.92 4.03 -14.23
CA ARG A 124 11.75 3.49 -13.55
C ARG A 124 12.14 2.74 -12.29
N MET A 125 11.39 2.97 -11.22
CA MET A 125 11.49 2.26 -9.95
C MET A 125 10.19 1.53 -9.67
N TYR A 126 10.22 0.21 -9.64
CA TYR A 126 9.05 -0.64 -9.36
C TYR A 126 8.98 -0.95 -7.87
N GLN A 127 7.75 -0.98 -7.32
CA GLN A 127 7.55 -1.30 -5.91
C GLN A 127 7.59 -2.79 -5.60
N ASP A 128 7.34 -3.68 -6.59
CA ASP A 128 7.25 -5.12 -6.43
C ASP A 128 7.98 -5.87 -7.54
N ILE A 129 8.30 -7.14 -7.26
CA ILE A 129 8.97 -8.07 -8.18
C ILE A 129 8.04 -8.51 -9.31
N ALA A 130 6.72 -8.49 -9.09
CA ALA A 130 5.72 -8.87 -10.08
C ALA A 130 5.64 -7.82 -11.21
N ARG A 131 6.73 -7.71 -11.99
CA ARG A 131 6.73 -6.92 -13.22
C ARG A 131 5.80 -7.59 -14.23
N PRO A 132 4.85 -6.88 -14.82
CA PRO A 132 4.20 -7.38 -16.02
C PRO A 132 5.27 -7.69 -17.07
N LYS A 133 5.19 -8.85 -17.71
CA LYS A 133 6.15 -9.30 -18.74
C LYS A 133 6.28 -8.29 -19.90
N THR A 134 5.31 -7.40 -20.08
CA THR A 134 5.28 -6.34 -21.10
C THR A 134 6.12 -5.10 -20.76
N ALA A 135 6.60 -4.93 -19.54
CA ALA A 135 7.39 -3.76 -19.14
C ALA A 135 8.91 -3.94 -19.31
N GLN A 136 9.35 -5.03 -19.95
CA GLN A 136 10.77 -5.37 -20.16
C GLN A 136 11.25 -5.15 -21.60
N GLN A 137 10.45 -4.49 -22.44
CA GLN A 137 10.86 -4.11 -23.82
C GLN A 137 11.17 -2.63 -23.92
#